data_782a9bfaa1eeec85558b7ff6fc9f1aad
#
_entry.id   782a9bfaa1eeec85558b7ff6fc9f1aad
#
_cell.length_a   1.000
_cell.length_b   1.000
_cell.length_c   1.000
_cell.angle_alpha   90.00
_cell.angle_beta   90.00
_cell.angle_gamma   90.00
#
_symmetry.space_group_name_H-M   'P 1'
#
loop_
_entity.id
_entity.type
_entity.pdbx_description
1 polymer ?
#
loop_
_entity_poly.entity_id
_entity_poly.type
_entity_poly.pdbx_seq_one_letter_code
_entity_poly.pdbx_strand_id
1 'polypeptide(L)'
;MGTLENFRVAYRSIRANMLRALLTMLIIAVGIMALVGILTAIDAAIYSLSSNLSSLGANTIEINRVSTSLRGNRGPRTRSAPFTYDQATEFLERYDYPSDISISFFATGATVVKHGEKETNPNVALFGMTTNYLNSKGYDIEFGRNFTDREVNEGSNIAIIGHDLVEDLFGGKASSALGKEITAGNLRYTVVGSLKSRGSSMNTSQDRRVLIPLQTAKRYYGSNRTSYDILIAIDDPTRVEAAMAEATVTMRNVRRLRAGQENDFEVENSSDLVSIIKDNTVTLRLAAVSIGLMTLLGAAIGLMNIMLVSVTERTREIGVRKALGATRRNVLLQFLIEAIVICQLGGILGILLGVAAGNGVAIATGGNFIVPWLWISMAFVVCTVVGLLSGLYPAMRAAALDPIESLRYE
;
A
#
# COMPACT_ATOMS: atom_id res chain seq x y z
N MET A 1 9.05 -34.50 36.07
CA MET A 1 8.42 -33.16 36.11
C MET A 1 7.66 -32.95 34.81
N GLY A 2 6.34 -32.72 34.88
CA GLY A 2 5.50 -32.50 33.69
C GLY A 2 5.72 -31.11 33.09
N THR A 3 5.45 -30.94 31.80
CA THR A 3 5.57 -29.64 31.09
C THR A 3 4.76 -28.51 31.76
N LEU A 4 3.60 -28.84 32.34
CA LEU A 4 2.76 -27.92 33.14
C LEU A 4 3.44 -27.39 34.40
N GLU A 5 4.24 -28.21 35.05
CA GLU A 5 4.97 -27.88 36.28
C GLU A 5 6.11 -26.89 35.98
N ASN A 6 6.78 -27.06 34.84
CA ASN A 6 7.82 -26.16 34.36
C ASN A 6 7.25 -24.76 34.03
N PHE A 7 6.04 -24.67 33.45
CA PHE A 7 5.35 -23.40 33.23
C PHE A 7 5.00 -22.67 34.54
N ARG A 8 4.52 -23.42 35.53
CA ARG A 8 4.19 -22.83 36.86
C ARG A 8 5.43 -22.32 37.59
N VAL A 9 6.55 -23.03 37.45
CA VAL A 9 7.84 -22.61 38.00
C VAL A 9 8.37 -21.37 37.28
N ALA A 10 8.30 -21.33 35.93
CA ALA A 10 8.67 -20.15 35.15
C ALA A 10 7.85 -18.91 35.52
N TYR A 11 6.55 -19.06 35.71
CA TYR A 11 5.69 -17.96 36.16
C TYR A 11 6.06 -17.42 37.58
N ARG A 12 6.34 -18.32 38.56
CA ARG A 12 6.81 -17.94 39.88
C ARG A 12 8.16 -17.23 39.81
N SER A 13 9.05 -17.68 38.96
CA SER A 13 10.37 -17.08 38.73
C SER A 13 10.30 -15.65 38.24
N ILE A 14 9.42 -15.40 37.22
CA ILE A 14 9.13 -14.06 36.72
C ILE A 14 8.63 -13.13 37.81
N ARG A 15 7.76 -13.64 38.69
CA ARG A 15 7.17 -12.86 39.78
C ARG A 15 8.17 -12.52 40.91
N ALA A 16 9.21 -13.34 41.09
CA ALA A 16 10.23 -13.10 42.09
C ALA A 16 11.15 -11.91 41.72
N ASN A 17 11.37 -11.63 40.42
CA ASN A 17 12.20 -10.53 39.92
C ASN A 17 11.46 -9.71 38.85
N MET A 18 10.30 -9.15 39.24
CA MET A 18 9.37 -8.48 38.32
C MET A 18 9.99 -7.35 37.51
N LEU A 19 10.81 -6.50 38.12
CA LEU A 19 11.41 -5.34 37.46
C LEU A 19 12.33 -5.77 36.31
N ARG A 20 13.12 -6.83 36.52
CA ARG A 20 14.05 -7.36 35.51
C ARG A 20 13.32 -8.05 34.38
N ALA A 21 12.31 -8.87 34.70
CA ALA A 21 11.46 -9.53 33.70
C ALA A 21 10.67 -8.52 32.86
N LEU A 22 10.17 -7.45 33.51
CA LEU A 22 9.44 -6.39 32.80
C LEU A 22 10.36 -5.62 31.84
N LEU A 23 11.58 -5.26 32.27
CA LEU A 23 12.56 -4.58 31.41
C LEU A 23 12.94 -5.43 30.20
N THR A 24 13.17 -6.73 30.38
CA THR A 24 13.47 -7.63 29.26
C THR A 24 12.29 -7.80 28.32
N MET A 25 11.09 -8.01 28.85
CA MET A 25 9.87 -8.06 28.05
C MET A 25 9.67 -6.78 27.25
N LEU A 26 9.93 -5.61 27.84
CA LEU A 26 9.79 -4.32 27.18
C LEU A 26 10.80 -4.13 26.05
N ILE A 27 12.07 -4.53 26.24
CA ILE A 27 13.09 -4.46 25.18
C ILE A 27 12.69 -5.34 24.00
N ILE A 28 12.24 -6.59 24.26
CA ILE A 28 11.78 -7.50 23.23
C ILE A 28 10.51 -6.95 22.55
N ALA A 29 9.57 -6.44 23.33
CA ALA A 29 8.34 -5.85 22.83
C ALA A 29 8.60 -4.68 21.88
N VAL A 30 9.53 -3.77 22.21
CA VAL A 30 9.92 -2.64 21.35
C VAL A 30 10.57 -3.16 20.04
N GLY A 31 11.45 -4.16 20.12
CA GLY A 31 12.07 -4.75 18.93
C GLY A 31 11.04 -5.40 17.97
N ILE A 32 10.13 -6.19 18.53
CA ILE A 32 9.04 -6.81 17.73
C ILE A 32 8.02 -5.77 17.27
N MET A 33 7.69 -4.78 18.08
CA MET A 33 6.81 -3.68 17.72
C MET A 33 7.36 -2.93 16.49
N ALA A 34 8.66 -2.61 16.50
CA ALA A 34 9.29 -1.93 15.37
C ALA A 34 9.23 -2.79 14.09
N LEU A 35 9.60 -4.08 14.19
CA LEU A 35 9.58 -5.00 13.06
C LEU A 35 8.17 -5.18 12.49
N VAL A 36 7.21 -5.59 13.32
CA VAL A 36 5.83 -5.84 12.89
C VAL A 36 5.15 -4.55 12.47
N GLY A 37 5.39 -3.43 13.18
CA GLY A 37 4.77 -2.14 12.89
C GLY A 37 5.17 -1.59 11.52
N ILE A 38 6.47 -1.62 11.18
CA ILE A 38 6.95 -1.16 9.86
C ILE A 38 6.41 -2.06 8.76
N LEU A 39 6.47 -3.39 8.92
CA LEU A 39 5.99 -4.32 7.91
C LEU A 39 4.46 -4.22 7.73
N THR A 40 3.71 -4.01 8.80
CA THR A 40 2.25 -3.76 8.74
C THR A 40 1.95 -2.46 7.99
N ALA A 41 2.68 -1.38 8.28
CA ALA A 41 2.50 -0.10 7.60
C ALA A 41 2.79 -0.21 6.09
N ILE A 42 3.86 -0.93 5.72
CA ILE A 42 4.21 -1.19 4.32
C ILE A 42 3.11 -1.99 3.62
N ASP A 43 2.65 -3.09 4.21
CA ASP A 43 1.61 -3.93 3.61
C ASP A 43 0.28 -3.18 3.49
N ALA A 44 -0.08 -2.37 4.48
CA ALA A 44 -1.27 -1.54 4.44
C ALA A 44 -1.19 -0.46 3.34
N ALA A 45 -0.01 0.17 3.16
CA ALA A 45 0.21 1.12 2.08
C ALA A 45 0.09 0.45 0.69
N ILE A 46 0.70 -0.73 0.50
CA ILE A 46 0.59 -1.48 -0.76
C ILE A 46 -0.86 -1.90 -1.02
N TYR A 47 -1.57 -2.39 0.01
CA TYR A 47 -2.96 -2.79 -0.13
C TYR A 47 -3.85 -1.60 -0.51
N SER A 48 -3.67 -0.45 0.14
CA SER A 48 -4.41 0.77 -0.17
C SER A 48 -4.14 1.24 -1.61
N LEU A 49 -2.86 1.27 -2.02
CA LEU A 49 -2.48 1.62 -3.39
C LEU A 49 -3.05 0.61 -4.41
N SER A 50 -2.94 -0.68 -4.13
CA SER A 50 -3.46 -1.74 -5.00
C SER A 50 -4.99 -1.68 -5.12
N SER A 51 -5.70 -1.43 -4.02
CA SER A 51 -7.15 -1.25 -4.00
C SER A 51 -7.58 -0.03 -4.81
N ASN A 52 -6.89 1.09 -4.64
CA ASN A 52 -7.15 2.32 -5.40
C ASN A 52 -6.84 2.14 -6.90
N LEU A 53 -5.76 1.42 -7.24
CA LEU A 53 -5.41 1.13 -8.63
C LEU A 53 -6.36 0.09 -9.27
N SER A 54 -6.83 -0.90 -8.51
CA SER A 54 -7.85 -1.85 -9.01
C SER A 54 -9.19 -1.17 -9.30
N SER A 55 -9.52 -0.11 -8.55
CA SER A 55 -10.68 0.72 -8.83
C SER A 55 -10.50 1.63 -10.05
N LEU A 56 -9.27 1.80 -10.55
CA LEU A 56 -8.95 2.59 -11.75
C LEU A 56 -9.13 1.82 -13.07
N GLY A 57 -9.76 0.66 -13.05
CA GLY A 57 -9.92 -0.23 -14.19
C GLY A 57 -8.80 -1.28 -14.21
N ALA A 58 -9.08 -2.45 -13.66
CA ALA A 58 -8.20 -3.62 -13.83
C ALA A 58 -8.09 -3.91 -15.33
N ASN A 59 -6.87 -4.20 -15.80
CA ASN A 59 -6.56 -4.53 -17.20
C ASN A 59 -6.72 -3.39 -18.21
N THR A 60 -6.51 -2.15 -17.79
CA THR A 60 -6.49 -1.00 -18.72
C THR A 60 -5.05 -0.70 -19.13
N ILE A 61 -4.86 -0.60 -20.44
CA ILE A 61 -3.63 -0.14 -21.07
C ILE A 61 -3.77 1.35 -21.34
N GLU A 62 -2.79 2.13 -20.93
CA GLU A 62 -2.75 3.57 -21.17
C GLU A 62 -1.58 3.90 -22.09
N ILE A 63 -1.86 4.60 -23.19
CA ILE A 63 -0.83 5.07 -24.11
C ILE A 63 -0.61 6.55 -23.86
N ASN A 64 0.58 6.86 -23.33
CA ASN A 64 0.97 8.19 -22.94
C ASN A 64 2.23 8.61 -23.71
N ARG A 65 2.44 9.91 -23.83
CA ARG A 65 3.74 10.40 -24.31
C ARG A 65 4.81 10.17 -23.25
N VAL A 66 6.05 9.93 -23.66
CA VAL A 66 7.19 9.80 -22.75
C VAL A 66 7.31 11.05 -21.87
N SER A 67 7.15 10.86 -20.56
CA SER A 67 7.32 11.90 -19.54
C SER A 67 8.65 11.69 -18.81
N THR A 68 9.43 12.74 -18.62
CA THR A 68 10.79 12.70 -18.04
C THR A 68 10.84 12.32 -16.55
N SER A 69 9.72 11.92 -15.92
CA SER A 69 9.61 12.14 -14.47
C SER A 69 9.86 10.96 -13.53
N LEU A 70 9.88 9.69 -13.90
CA LEU A 70 9.87 8.64 -12.87
C LEU A 70 10.79 7.42 -13.08
N ARG A 71 11.52 7.31 -14.17
CA ARG A 71 12.46 6.18 -14.34
C ARG A 71 13.91 6.66 -14.21
N GLY A 72 14.47 6.43 -13.01
CA GLY A 72 15.86 6.74 -12.68
C GLY A 72 16.85 6.24 -13.73
N ASN A 73 17.83 7.11 -14.03
CA ASN A 73 19.12 6.80 -14.65
C ASN A 73 19.17 6.53 -16.16
N ARG A 74 18.31 7.13 -16.97
CA ARG A 74 18.59 7.30 -18.41
C ARG A 74 18.53 8.80 -18.74
N GLY A 75 19.57 9.30 -19.38
CA GLY A 75 19.84 10.72 -19.64
C GLY A 75 18.67 11.57 -20.15
N PRO A 76 18.84 12.88 -20.43
CA PRO A 76 17.78 13.82 -20.70
C PRO A 76 16.97 13.36 -21.92
N ARG A 77 15.85 12.67 -21.71
CA ARG A 77 14.90 12.36 -22.76
C ARG A 77 14.13 13.64 -23.07
N THR A 78 14.27 14.11 -24.27
CA THR A 78 13.50 15.22 -24.81
C THR A 78 12.02 14.85 -24.73
N ARG A 79 11.16 15.73 -24.18
CA ARG A 79 9.72 15.57 -24.18
C ARG A 79 9.25 15.20 -25.58
N SER A 80 8.59 14.05 -25.75
CA SER A 80 8.01 13.66 -27.02
C SER A 80 6.91 14.65 -27.46
N ALA A 81 6.67 14.74 -28.77
CA ALA A 81 5.57 15.55 -29.29
C ALA A 81 4.22 15.08 -28.72
N PRO A 82 3.28 15.98 -28.45
CA PRO A 82 1.95 15.62 -27.95
C PRO A 82 1.21 14.72 -28.96
N PHE A 83 0.35 13.85 -28.46
CA PHE A 83 -0.56 13.11 -29.33
C PHE A 83 -1.67 14.01 -29.81
N THR A 84 -1.74 14.24 -31.11
CA THR A 84 -2.80 15.04 -31.70
C THR A 84 -4.13 14.28 -31.70
N TYR A 85 -5.24 15.01 -31.81
CA TYR A 85 -6.56 14.40 -31.93
C TYR A 85 -6.64 13.43 -33.14
N ASP A 86 -6.06 13.85 -34.27
CA ASP A 86 -6.06 13.04 -35.50
C ASP A 86 -5.28 11.74 -35.33
N GLN A 87 -4.15 11.77 -34.61
CA GLN A 87 -3.40 10.56 -34.27
C GLN A 87 -4.19 9.63 -33.33
N ALA A 88 -4.89 10.19 -32.32
CA ALA A 88 -5.72 9.39 -31.44
C ALA A 88 -6.90 8.74 -32.18
N THR A 89 -7.50 9.45 -33.12
CA THR A 89 -8.57 8.93 -33.98
C THR A 89 -8.04 7.90 -34.96
N GLU A 90 -6.90 8.16 -35.63
CA GLU A 90 -6.23 7.21 -36.52
C GLU A 90 -5.85 5.91 -35.82
N PHE A 91 -5.43 6.02 -34.52
CA PHE A 91 -5.18 4.83 -33.70
C PHE A 91 -6.46 4.02 -33.48
N LEU A 92 -7.56 4.66 -33.13
CA LEU A 92 -8.85 4.01 -32.89
C LEU A 92 -9.37 3.28 -34.13
N GLU A 93 -9.14 3.84 -35.33
CA GLU A 93 -9.54 3.23 -36.61
C GLU A 93 -8.66 2.04 -37.01
N ARG A 94 -7.38 2.04 -36.61
CA ARG A 94 -6.40 1.01 -37.03
C ARG A 94 -6.18 -0.11 -36.00
N TYR A 95 -6.57 0.12 -34.79
CA TYR A 95 -6.39 -0.88 -33.71
C TYR A 95 -7.55 -1.88 -33.76
N ASP A 96 -7.27 -3.08 -34.21
CA ASP A 96 -8.28 -4.13 -34.50
C ASP A 96 -8.36 -5.21 -33.40
N TYR A 97 -7.76 -4.95 -32.23
CA TYR A 97 -7.83 -5.90 -31.12
C TYR A 97 -9.15 -5.74 -30.34
N PRO A 98 -9.85 -6.86 -29.99
CA PRO A 98 -11.09 -6.80 -29.22
C PRO A 98 -10.91 -6.09 -27.88
N SER A 99 -11.42 -4.87 -27.77
CA SER A 99 -11.24 -4.02 -26.60
C SER A 99 -12.14 -2.80 -26.64
N ASP A 100 -12.39 -2.21 -25.49
CA ASP A 100 -13.04 -0.91 -25.36
C ASP A 100 -11.99 0.21 -25.35
N ILE A 101 -11.96 0.99 -26.42
CA ILE A 101 -11.03 2.12 -26.54
C ILE A 101 -11.72 3.42 -26.13
N SER A 102 -11.03 4.24 -25.34
CA SER A 102 -11.47 5.57 -25.00
C SER A 102 -10.36 6.60 -25.20
N ILE A 103 -10.75 7.79 -25.60
CA ILE A 103 -9.86 8.94 -25.76
C ILE A 103 -10.25 9.97 -24.72
N SER A 104 -9.26 10.54 -24.08
CA SER A 104 -9.45 11.63 -23.12
C SER A 104 -8.33 12.65 -23.20
N PHE A 105 -8.54 13.82 -22.66
CA PHE A 105 -7.46 14.73 -22.36
C PHE A 105 -7.77 15.60 -21.14
N PHE A 106 -6.74 15.98 -20.45
CA PHE A 106 -6.79 16.88 -19.32
C PHE A 106 -6.83 18.33 -19.82
N ALA A 107 -7.97 19.02 -19.62
CA ALA A 107 -8.15 20.39 -20.07
C ALA A 107 -7.51 21.39 -19.11
N THR A 108 -7.79 21.29 -17.82
CA THR A 108 -7.23 22.15 -16.76
C THR A 108 -7.47 21.56 -15.37
N GLY A 109 -6.60 21.90 -14.41
CA GLY A 109 -6.74 21.49 -12.99
C GLY A 109 -7.14 22.62 -12.05
N ALA A 110 -7.39 23.80 -12.59
CA ALA A 110 -7.64 25.01 -11.79
C ALA A 110 -8.97 25.67 -12.15
N THR A 111 -10.01 24.87 -12.39
CA THR A 111 -11.34 25.38 -12.73
C THR A 111 -12.13 25.72 -11.46
N VAL A 112 -12.80 26.87 -11.49
CA VAL A 112 -13.87 27.21 -10.55
C VAL A 112 -15.19 26.77 -11.15
N VAL A 113 -15.98 26.02 -10.38
CA VAL A 113 -17.33 25.60 -10.77
C VAL A 113 -18.35 26.37 -9.95
N LYS A 114 -19.39 26.93 -10.61
CA LYS A 114 -20.42 27.72 -9.96
C LYS A 114 -21.81 27.15 -10.24
N HIS A 115 -22.67 27.24 -9.23
CA HIS A 115 -24.10 26.94 -9.34
C HIS A 115 -24.88 27.95 -8.47
N GLY A 116 -25.62 28.88 -9.10
CA GLY A 116 -26.25 29.98 -8.39
C GLY A 116 -25.22 30.85 -7.68
N GLU A 117 -25.38 31.01 -6.36
CA GLU A 117 -24.45 31.79 -5.51
C GLU A 117 -23.29 30.97 -4.97
N LYS A 118 -23.30 29.63 -5.12
CA LYS A 118 -22.26 28.75 -4.63
C LYS A 118 -21.15 28.60 -5.66
N GLU A 119 -19.91 28.61 -5.18
CA GLU A 119 -18.74 28.41 -6.02
C GLU A 119 -17.72 27.51 -5.29
N THR A 120 -16.94 26.77 -6.08
CA THR A 120 -15.83 25.91 -5.58
C THR A 120 -14.53 26.70 -5.54
N ASN A 121 -13.54 26.18 -4.81
CA ASN A 121 -12.16 26.62 -4.94
C ASN A 121 -11.62 26.33 -6.36
N PRO A 122 -10.59 27.06 -6.84
CA PRO A 122 -9.96 26.85 -8.14
C PRO A 122 -9.05 25.61 -8.16
N ASN A 123 -9.60 24.45 -7.80
CA ASN A 123 -8.90 23.18 -7.72
C ASN A 123 -9.70 22.03 -8.35
N VAL A 124 -10.65 22.35 -9.22
CA VAL A 124 -11.46 21.35 -9.91
C VAL A 124 -10.78 20.99 -11.24
N ALA A 125 -10.57 19.70 -11.44
CA ALA A 125 -10.01 19.16 -12.67
C ALA A 125 -11.10 19.00 -13.73
N LEU A 126 -10.83 19.45 -14.96
CA LEU A 126 -11.73 19.33 -16.10
C LEU A 126 -11.11 18.42 -17.15
N PHE A 127 -11.86 17.40 -17.54
CA PHE A 127 -11.45 16.42 -18.55
C PHE A 127 -12.45 16.34 -19.71
N GLY A 128 -11.92 16.26 -20.93
CA GLY A 128 -12.68 15.85 -22.10
C GLY A 128 -12.58 14.36 -22.30
N MET A 129 -13.70 13.66 -22.57
CA MET A 129 -13.70 12.20 -22.69
C MET A 129 -14.70 11.68 -23.73
N THR A 130 -14.43 10.47 -24.25
CA THR A 130 -15.37 9.67 -25.02
C THR A 130 -16.27 8.82 -24.10
N THR A 131 -17.29 8.20 -24.67
CA THR A 131 -18.32 7.44 -23.96
C THR A 131 -17.75 6.31 -23.10
N ASN A 132 -16.77 5.55 -23.62
CA ASN A 132 -16.21 4.38 -22.94
C ASN A 132 -15.25 4.73 -21.78
N TYR A 133 -14.89 6.01 -21.61
CA TYR A 133 -13.90 6.43 -20.64
C TYR A 133 -14.27 6.04 -19.18
N LEU A 134 -15.55 6.17 -18.80
CA LEU A 134 -15.98 5.84 -17.45
C LEU A 134 -15.74 4.35 -17.14
N ASN A 135 -16.11 3.49 -18.07
CA ASN A 135 -15.89 2.04 -17.92
C ASN A 135 -14.40 1.71 -17.89
N SER A 136 -13.60 2.28 -18.81
CA SER A 136 -12.16 2.06 -18.88
C SER A 136 -11.41 2.50 -17.63
N LYS A 137 -11.85 3.60 -17.00
CA LYS A 137 -11.28 4.08 -15.73
C LYS A 137 -12.05 3.55 -14.50
N GLY A 138 -13.06 2.68 -14.68
CA GLY A 138 -13.85 2.08 -13.61
C GLY A 138 -14.67 3.10 -12.81
N TYR A 139 -15.13 4.19 -13.41
CA TYR A 139 -16.01 5.15 -12.74
C TYR A 139 -17.45 4.67 -12.75
N ASP A 140 -18.06 4.61 -11.57
CA ASP A 140 -19.48 4.32 -11.40
C ASP A 140 -20.27 5.62 -11.37
N ILE A 141 -21.42 5.61 -12.05
CA ILE A 141 -22.40 6.69 -11.96
C ILE A 141 -23.29 6.43 -10.74
N GLU A 142 -23.40 7.40 -9.86
CA GLU A 142 -24.30 7.33 -8.70
C GLU A 142 -25.73 7.69 -9.08
N PHE A 143 -25.90 8.79 -9.83
CA PHE A 143 -27.20 9.25 -10.35
C PHE A 143 -27.04 9.78 -11.76
N GLY A 144 -28.09 9.60 -12.57
CA GLY A 144 -28.11 10.06 -13.95
C GLY A 144 -27.61 9.04 -14.95
N ARG A 145 -26.91 9.50 -15.97
CA ARG A 145 -26.42 8.67 -17.07
C ARG A 145 -25.08 9.16 -17.61
N ASN A 146 -24.42 8.28 -18.38
CA ASN A 146 -23.24 8.62 -19.17
C ASN A 146 -23.63 9.43 -20.42
N PHE A 147 -22.62 9.95 -21.10
CA PHE A 147 -22.78 10.54 -22.43
C PHE A 147 -23.16 9.48 -23.45
N THR A 148 -23.91 9.90 -24.45
CA THR A 148 -24.14 9.11 -25.65
C THR A 148 -23.08 9.47 -26.72
N ASP A 149 -22.78 8.55 -27.64
CA ASP A 149 -21.83 8.83 -28.72
C ASP A 149 -22.24 10.03 -29.58
N ARG A 150 -23.54 10.23 -29.76
CA ARG A 150 -24.06 11.39 -30.45
C ARG A 150 -23.70 12.70 -29.71
N GLU A 151 -23.90 12.75 -28.39
CA GLU A 151 -23.57 13.93 -27.59
C GLU A 151 -22.07 14.24 -27.58
N VAL A 152 -21.24 13.18 -27.58
CA VAL A 152 -19.78 13.31 -27.66
C VAL A 152 -19.38 13.85 -29.03
N ASN A 153 -19.93 13.31 -30.13
CA ASN A 153 -19.58 13.69 -31.49
C ASN A 153 -20.11 15.09 -31.88
N GLU A 154 -21.32 15.44 -31.45
CA GLU A 154 -21.90 16.78 -31.67
C GLU A 154 -21.26 17.86 -30.79
N GLY A 155 -20.61 17.46 -29.69
CA GLY A 155 -20.00 18.38 -28.75
C GLY A 155 -21.04 19.14 -27.93
N SER A 156 -21.95 18.41 -27.31
CA SER A 156 -23.01 18.97 -26.46
C SER A 156 -22.45 19.60 -25.19
N ASN A 157 -23.08 20.68 -24.72
CA ASN A 157 -22.69 21.36 -23.47
C ASN A 157 -23.30 20.67 -22.25
N ILE A 158 -22.87 19.46 -21.98
CA ILE A 158 -23.29 18.65 -20.86
C ILE A 158 -22.07 18.24 -20.02
N ALA A 159 -22.31 17.91 -18.75
CA ALA A 159 -21.25 17.50 -17.83
C ALA A 159 -21.68 16.36 -16.91
N ILE A 160 -20.70 15.55 -16.53
CA ILE A 160 -20.78 14.62 -15.39
C ILE A 160 -19.88 15.19 -14.30
N ILE A 161 -20.37 15.29 -13.07
CA ILE A 161 -19.66 15.88 -11.95
C ILE A 161 -19.25 14.85 -10.92
N GLY A 162 -18.10 15.05 -10.29
CA GLY A 162 -17.63 14.21 -9.21
C GLY A 162 -18.37 14.46 -7.90
N HIS A 163 -18.24 13.54 -6.97
CA HIS A 163 -18.98 13.52 -5.69
C HIS A 163 -18.73 14.78 -4.84
N ASP A 164 -17.49 15.27 -4.71
CA ASP A 164 -17.18 16.49 -3.94
C ASP A 164 -17.92 17.72 -4.47
N LEU A 165 -18.14 17.78 -5.78
CA LEU A 165 -18.91 18.91 -6.37
C LEU A 165 -20.40 18.82 -6.06
N VAL A 166 -20.92 17.61 -5.88
CA VAL A 166 -22.30 17.42 -5.41
C VAL A 166 -22.44 17.90 -3.97
N GLU A 167 -21.45 17.61 -3.11
CA GLU A 167 -21.45 18.11 -1.74
C GLU A 167 -21.35 19.63 -1.69
N ASP A 168 -20.37 20.22 -2.37
CA ASP A 168 -20.07 21.65 -2.33
C ASP A 168 -21.24 22.49 -2.91
N LEU A 169 -21.77 22.10 -4.07
CA LEU A 169 -22.73 22.92 -4.82
C LEU A 169 -24.20 22.55 -4.54
N PHE A 170 -24.49 21.28 -4.27
CA PHE A 170 -25.86 20.76 -4.15
C PHE A 170 -26.19 20.20 -2.75
N GLY A 171 -25.27 20.34 -1.77
CA GLY A 171 -25.51 19.94 -0.39
C GLY A 171 -25.62 18.41 -0.21
N GLY A 172 -24.87 17.65 -0.99
CA GLY A 172 -24.76 16.19 -0.88
C GLY A 172 -25.91 15.40 -1.52
N LYS A 173 -26.86 16.06 -2.18
CA LYS A 173 -27.97 15.36 -2.86
C LYS A 173 -27.69 15.23 -4.35
N ALA A 174 -27.13 14.09 -4.77
CA ALA A 174 -26.75 13.82 -6.16
C ALA A 174 -27.95 13.94 -7.14
N SER A 175 -29.16 13.54 -6.72
CA SER A 175 -30.38 13.67 -7.53
C SER A 175 -30.77 15.12 -7.80
N SER A 176 -30.41 16.06 -6.94
CA SER A 176 -30.73 17.48 -7.10
C SER A 176 -29.83 18.19 -8.13
N ALA A 177 -28.70 17.60 -8.48
CA ALA A 177 -27.77 18.13 -9.46
C ALA A 177 -28.22 17.85 -10.91
N LEU A 178 -29.01 16.81 -11.15
CA LEU A 178 -29.43 16.39 -12.48
C LEU A 178 -30.29 17.45 -13.17
N GLY A 179 -29.97 17.75 -14.43
CA GLY A 179 -30.68 18.74 -15.24
C GLY A 179 -30.42 20.21 -14.84
N LYS A 180 -29.57 20.45 -13.81
CA LYS A 180 -29.19 21.80 -13.41
C LYS A 180 -28.00 22.28 -14.21
N GLU A 181 -27.96 23.60 -14.42
CA GLU A 181 -26.82 24.25 -15.05
C GLU A 181 -25.73 24.56 -14.04
N ILE A 182 -24.52 24.25 -14.43
CA ILE A 182 -23.28 24.66 -13.76
C ILE A 182 -22.43 25.50 -14.71
N THR A 183 -21.66 26.41 -14.18
CA THR A 183 -20.66 27.16 -14.94
C THR A 183 -19.29 26.64 -14.53
N ALA A 184 -18.54 26.02 -15.45
CA ALA A 184 -17.17 25.57 -15.23
C ALA A 184 -16.23 26.43 -16.10
N GLY A 185 -15.37 27.19 -15.45
CA GLY A 185 -14.63 28.25 -16.14
C GLY A 185 -15.59 29.32 -16.70
N ASN A 186 -15.57 29.50 -18.02
CA ASN A 186 -16.41 30.48 -18.71
C ASN A 186 -17.60 29.88 -19.46
N LEU A 187 -17.87 28.59 -19.31
CA LEU A 187 -18.87 27.87 -20.06
C LEU A 187 -19.95 27.27 -19.16
N ARG A 188 -21.18 27.25 -19.66
CA ARG A 188 -22.31 26.61 -19.01
C ARG A 188 -22.49 25.20 -19.49
N TYR A 189 -22.76 24.29 -18.57
CA TYR A 189 -23.00 22.88 -18.83
C TYR A 189 -24.23 22.40 -18.07
N THR A 190 -25.04 21.55 -18.70
CA THR A 190 -26.15 20.88 -18.02
C THR A 190 -25.62 19.57 -17.40
N VAL A 191 -25.84 19.37 -16.12
CA VAL A 191 -25.42 18.13 -15.42
C VAL A 191 -26.32 16.98 -15.84
N VAL A 192 -25.74 15.93 -16.44
CA VAL A 192 -26.44 14.72 -16.86
C VAL A 192 -26.16 13.49 -16.00
N GLY A 193 -25.11 13.56 -15.17
CA GLY A 193 -24.75 12.51 -14.24
C GLY A 193 -23.85 12.99 -13.12
N SER A 194 -23.82 12.23 -12.04
CA SER A 194 -22.88 12.37 -10.94
C SER A 194 -22.15 11.08 -10.69
N LEU A 195 -20.85 11.16 -10.38
CA LEU A 195 -20.01 10.01 -10.07
C LEU A 195 -20.18 9.61 -8.60
N LYS A 196 -20.09 8.31 -8.36
CA LYS A 196 -19.97 7.76 -7.02
C LYS A 196 -18.62 8.15 -6.42
N SER A 197 -18.59 8.41 -5.11
CA SER A 197 -17.35 8.75 -4.40
C SER A 197 -16.33 7.62 -4.49
N ARG A 198 -15.08 7.99 -4.77
CA ARG A 198 -13.90 7.12 -4.73
C ARG A 198 -12.98 7.43 -3.56
N GLY A 199 -13.28 8.48 -2.82
CA GLY A 199 -12.47 8.98 -1.73
C GLY A 199 -11.26 9.80 -2.19
N SER A 200 -10.61 10.42 -1.21
CA SER A 200 -9.35 11.13 -1.43
C SER A 200 -8.17 10.22 -1.13
N SER A 201 -7.22 10.13 -2.04
CA SER A 201 -5.96 9.43 -1.84
C SER A 201 -4.82 10.43 -1.92
N MET A 202 -3.89 10.37 -0.95
CA MET A 202 -2.65 11.17 -0.92
C MET A 202 -2.86 12.68 -1.19
N ASN A 203 -3.81 13.31 -0.52
CA ASN A 203 -4.07 14.75 -0.62
C ASN A 203 -4.61 15.25 -1.98
N THR A 204 -5.02 14.34 -2.86
CA THR A 204 -5.66 14.67 -4.14
C THR A 204 -7.00 13.96 -4.21
N SER A 205 -8.11 14.76 -4.17
CA SER A 205 -9.44 14.19 -4.34
C SER A 205 -9.67 13.78 -5.78
N GLN A 206 -9.95 12.48 -6.01
CA GLN A 206 -10.40 11.98 -7.30
C GLN A 206 -11.85 12.38 -7.60
N ASP A 207 -12.56 12.85 -6.60
CA ASP A 207 -13.97 13.21 -6.66
C ASP A 207 -14.20 14.70 -7.02
N ARG A 208 -13.09 15.49 -7.13
CA ARG A 208 -13.15 16.92 -7.46
C ARG A 208 -12.87 17.18 -8.95
N ARG A 209 -13.79 16.71 -9.79
CA ARG A 209 -13.66 16.79 -11.25
C ARG A 209 -14.96 17.04 -11.99
N VAL A 210 -14.82 17.63 -13.18
CA VAL A 210 -15.89 17.79 -14.17
C VAL A 210 -15.47 17.05 -15.44
N LEU A 211 -16.33 16.19 -15.93
CA LEU A 211 -16.14 15.45 -17.16
C LEU A 211 -17.09 16.03 -18.22
N ILE A 212 -16.58 16.33 -19.39
CA ILE A 212 -17.34 16.89 -20.51
C ILE A 212 -17.07 16.09 -21.79
N PRO A 213 -17.96 16.14 -22.80
CA PRO A 213 -17.74 15.49 -24.08
C PRO A 213 -16.43 15.91 -24.73
N LEU A 214 -15.71 14.96 -25.34
CA LEU A 214 -14.38 15.18 -25.93
C LEU A 214 -14.37 16.32 -26.96
N GLN A 215 -15.39 16.39 -27.85
CA GLN A 215 -15.47 17.43 -28.86
C GLN A 215 -15.71 18.82 -28.26
N THR A 216 -16.52 18.91 -27.18
CA THR A 216 -16.71 20.16 -26.44
C THR A 216 -15.40 20.61 -25.83
N ALA A 217 -14.70 19.70 -25.16
CA ALA A 217 -13.41 19.98 -24.56
C ALA A 217 -12.37 20.40 -25.62
N LYS A 218 -12.30 19.68 -26.77
CA LYS A 218 -11.41 20.04 -27.88
C LYS A 218 -11.68 21.44 -28.41
N ARG A 219 -12.96 21.80 -28.57
CA ARG A 219 -13.38 23.11 -29.11
C ARG A 219 -12.94 24.28 -28.23
N TYR A 220 -13.07 24.15 -26.93
CA TYR A 220 -12.87 25.28 -26.00
C TYR A 220 -11.51 25.29 -25.30
N TYR A 221 -10.90 24.11 -25.09
CA TYR A 221 -9.65 23.96 -24.36
C TYR A 221 -8.53 23.34 -25.20
N GLY A 222 -8.84 22.87 -26.40
CA GLY A 222 -7.85 22.27 -27.31
C GLY A 222 -6.86 23.31 -27.83
N SER A 223 -5.59 22.93 -27.89
CA SER A 223 -4.50 23.70 -28.45
C SER A 223 -3.54 22.78 -29.20
N ASN A 224 -2.62 23.32 -29.97
CA ASN A 224 -1.57 22.55 -30.65
C ASN A 224 -0.61 21.85 -29.67
N ARG A 225 -0.68 22.14 -28.37
CA ARG A 225 0.11 21.53 -27.29
C ARG A 225 -0.69 20.51 -26.50
N THR A 226 -1.99 20.36 -26.76
CA THR A 226 -2.84 19.39 -26.09
C THR A 226 -2.42 17.98 -26.50
N SER A 227 -2.18 17.12 -25.52
CA SER A 227 -1.95 15.68 -25.72
C SER A 227 -3.21 14.93 -25.34
N TYR A 228 -3.62 14.03 -26.20
CA TYR A 228 -4.74 13.12 -25.97
C TYR A 228 -4.23 11.80 -25.43
N ASP A 229 -4.85 11.30 -24.38
CA ASP A 229 -4.51 10.03 -23.78
C ASP A 229 -5.44 8.96 -24.35
N ILE A 230 -4.88 7.81 -24.69
CA ILE A 230 -5.62 6.68 -25.25
C ILE A 230 -5.64 5.59 -24.18
N LEU A 231 -6.83 5.15 -23.83
CA LEU A 231 -7.05 4.06 -22.89
C LEU A 231 -7.70 2.89 -23.61
N ILE A 232 -7.21 1.69 -23.37
CA ILE A 232 -7.68 0.44 -23.93
C ILE A 232 -8.06 -0.47 -22.78
N ALA A 233 -9.32 -0.77 -22.61
CA ALA A 233 -9.81 -1.71 -21.59
C ALA A 233 -9.93 -3.10 -22.21
N ILE A 234 -9.33 -4.09 -21.55
CA ILE A 234 -9.31 -5.49 -21.99
C ILE A 234 -10.10 -6.32 -20.97
N ASP A 235 -11.08 -7.07 -21.42
CA ASP A 235 -11.92 -7.89 -20.55
C ASP A 235 -11.14 -9.08 -19.97
N ASP A 236 -10.23 -9.67 -20.72
CA ASP A 236 -9.46 -10.85 -20.33
C ASP A 236 -8.03 -10.48 -19.91
N PRO A 237 -7.68 -10.62 -18.63
CA PRO A 237 -6.34 -10.30 -18.11
C PRO A 237 -5.21 -11.06 -18.81
N THR A 238 -5.48 -12.26 -19.33
CA THR A 238 -4.47 -13.10 -19.99
C THR A 238 -4.06 -12.56 -21.36
N ARG A 239 -4.86 -11.65 -21.93
CA ARG A 239 -4.66 -11.07 -23.25
C ARG A 239 -4.00 -9.69 -23.23
N VAL A 240 -3.75 -9.13 -22.08
CA VAL A 240 -3.21 -7.77 -21.92
C VAL A 240 -1.85 -7.62 -22.62
N GLU A 241 -0.94 -8.59 -22.49
CA GLU A 241 0.38 -8.53 -23.13
C GLU A 241 0.28 -8.53 -24.66
N ALA A 242 -0.61 -9.36 -25.22
CA ALA A 242 -0.84 -9.39 -26.67
C ALA A 242 -1.45 -8.07 -27.16
N ALA A 243 -2.42 -7.53 -26.42
CA ALA A 243 -3.02 -6.23 -26.69
C ALA A 243 -2.00 -5.08 -26.61
N MET A 244 -1.10 -5.10 -25.63
CA MET A 244 0.00 -4.11 -25.52
C MET A 244 0.97 -4.17 -26.71
N ALA A 245 1.31 -5.38 -27.16
CA ALA A 245 2.18 -5.57 -28.32
C ALA A 245 1.52 -4.99 -29.58
N GLU A 246 0.25 -5.30 -29.82
CA GLU A 246 -0.52 -4.76 -30.95
C GLU A 246 -0.68 -3.24 -30.84
N ALA A 247 -1.01 -2.72 -29.66
CA ALA A 247 -1.09 -1.28 -29.41
C ALA A 247 0.23 -0.56 -29.71
N THR A 248 1.35 -1.18 -29.34
CA THR A 248 2.69 -0.64 -29.63
C THR A 248 2.95 -0.58 -31.13
N VAL A 249 2.64 -1.65 -31.88
CA VAL A 249 2.82 -1.69 -33.33
C VAL A 249 1.93 -0.67 -34.02
N THR A 250 0.65 -0.62 -33.66
CA THR A 250 -0.31 0.33 -34.21
C THR A 250 0.11 1.78 -33.93
N MET A 251 0.53 2.09 -32.70
CA MET A 251 0.97 3.44 -32.36
C MET A 251 2.26 3.84 -33.08
N ARG A 252 3.20 2.92 -33.28
CA ARG A 252 4.41 3.16 -34.10
C ARG A 252 4.03 3.53 -35.55
N ASN A 253 3.01 2.87 -36.13
CA ASN A 253 2.51 3.16 -37.47
C ASN A 253 1.85 4.54 -37.53
N VAL A 254 0.98 4.88 -36.56
CA VAL A 254 0.33 6.19 -36.46
C VAL A 254 1.37 7.31 -36.29
N ARG A 255 2.39 7.09 -35.47
CA ARG A 255 3.51 8.03 -35.27
C ARG A 255 4.53 8.03 -36.40
N ARG A 256 4.40 7.11 -37.39
CA ARG A 256 5.30 6.96 -38.55
C ARG A 256 6.76 6.78 -38.12
N LEU A 257 7.01 6.02 -37.05
CA LEU A 257 8.35 5.75 -36.53
C LEU A 257 9.06 4.74 -37.47
N ARG A 258 10.36 5.00 -37.74
CA ARG A 258 11.18 4.12 -38.57
C ARG A 258 11.54 2.83 -37.83
N ALA A 259 11.85 1.77 -38.57
CA ALA A 259 12.41 0.56 -37.98
C ALA A 259 13.73 0.91 -37.27
N GLY A 260 13.88 0.48 -35.98
CA GLY A 260 15.04 0.80 -35.16
C GLY A 260 14.99 2.14 -34.40
N GLN A 261 14.02 3.00 -34.67
CA GLN A 261 13.78 4.21 -33.87
C GLN A 261 13.12 3.83 -32.55
N GLU A 262 13.60 4.40 -31.43
CA GLU A 262 12.97 4.24 -30.12
C GLU A 262 11.55 4.81 -30.11
N ASN A 263 10.67 4.21 -29.28
CA ASN A 263 9.31 4.72 -29.11
C ASN A 263 9.37 6.10 -28.42
N ASP A 264 8.63 7.05 -28.96
CA ASP A 264 8.41 8.37 -28.38
C ASP A 264 7.12 8.42 -27.53
N PHE A 265 6.58 7.24 -27.21
CA PHE A 265 5.41 7.00 -26.36
C PHE A 265 5.67 5.83 -25.41
N GLU A 266 4.91 5.79 -24.33
CA GLU A 266 4.90 4.70 -23.36
C GLU A 266 3.55 4.01 -23.42
N VAL A 267 3.57 2.67 -23.40
CA VAL A 267 2.40 1.82 -23.27
C VAL A 267 2.49 1.18 -21.91
N GLU A 268 1.62 1.61 -21.01
CA GLU A 268 1.64 1.19 -19.61
C GLU A 268 0.37 0.42 -19.29
N ASN A 269 0.53 -0.67 -18.54
CA ASN A 269 -0.59 -1.38 -17.98
C ASN A 269 -0.83 -0.84 -16.55
N SER A 270 -2.09 -0.65 -16.17
CA SER A 270 -2.44 -0.25 -14.79
C SER A 270 -1.87 -1.19 -13.72
N SER A 271 -1.70 -2.47 -14.03
CA SER A 271 -1.07 -3.46 -13.13
C SER A 271 0.45 -3.32 -13.01
N ASP A 272 1.14 -2.69 -13.98
CA ASP A 272 2.60 -2.50 -13.92
C ASP A 272 2.99 -1.52 -12.81
N LEU A 273 2.14 -0.53 -12.52
CA LEU A 273 2.35 0.37 -11.38
C LEU A 273 2.36 -0.38 -10.06
N VAL A 274 1.50 -1.38 -9.89
CA VAL A 274 1.48 -2.23 -8.70
C VAL A 274 2.76 -3.05 -8.59
N SER A 275 3.27 -3.58 -9.70
CA SER A 275 4.53 -4.37 -9.72
C SER A 275 5.73 -3.50 -9.39
N ILE A 276 5.84 -2.30 -9.95
CA ILE A 276 6.91 -1.33 -9.66
C ILE A 276 6.91 -0.94 -8.18
N ILE A 277 5.74 -0.72 -7.60
CA ILE A 277 5.60 -0.41 -6.17
C ILE A 277 6.04 -1.61 -5.33
N LYS A 278 5.62 -2.83 -5.68
CA LYS A 278 6.04 -4.06 -4.98
C LYS A 278 7.56 -4.22 -5.02
N ASP A 279 8.20 -4.04 -6.17
CA ASP A 279 9.65 -4.20 -6.34
C ASP A 279 10.44 -3.17 -5.52
N ASN A 280 10.03 -1.92 -5.53
CA ASN A 280 10.64 -0.88 -4.69
C ASN A 280 10.43 -1.17 -3.19
N THR A 281 9.34 -1.80 -2.82
CA THR A 281 9.02 -2.13 -1.43
C THR A 281 9.87 -3.28 -0.89
N VAL A 282 10.40 -4.17 -1.74
CA VAL A 282 11.32 -5.24 -1.31
C VAL A 282 12.54 -4.66 -0.57
N THR A 283 13.11 -3.57 -1.08
CA THR A 283 14.25 -2.90 -0.43
C THR A 283 13.87 -2.34 0.95
N LEU A 284 12.68 -1.72 1.07
CA LEU A 284 12.17 -1.22 2.35
C LEU A 284 11.90 -2.35 3.35
N ARG A 285 11.34 -3.47 2.89
CA ARG A 285 11.13 -4.66 3.73
C ARG A 285 12.45 -5.25 4.23
N LEU A 286 13.45 -5.36 3.35
CA LEU A 286 14.79 -5.84 3.74
C LEU A 286 15.43 -4.92 4.78
N ALA A 287 15.32 -3.60 4.62
CA ALA A 287 15.81 -2.64 5.60
C ALA A 287 15.08 -2.80 6.94
N ALA A 288 13.75 -2.92 6.94
CA ALA A 288 12.95 -3.11 8.15
C ALA A 288 13.31 -4.40 8.87
N VAL A 289 13.47 -5.51 8.14
CA VAL A 289 13.88 -6.81 8.70
C VAL A 289 15.28 -6.71 9.29
N SER A 290 16.23 -6.05 8.60
CA SER A 290 17.60 -5.88 9.08
C SER A 290 17.65 -5.08 10.38
N ILE A 291 16.89 -3.98 10.47
CA ILE A 291 16.79 -3.16 11.70
C ILE A 291 16.12 -3.99 12.82
N GLY A 292 15.04 -4.70 12.50
CA GLY A 292 14.35 -5.56 13.46
C GLY A 292 15.26 -6.67 14.00
N LEU A 293 16.03 -7.33 13.15
CA LEU A 293 17.00 -8.35 13.58
C LEU A 293 18.12 -7.77 14.45
N MET A 294 18.63 -6.58 14.14
CA MET A 294 19.65 -5.90 14.95
C MET A 294 19.12 -5.55 16.36
N THR A 295 17.89 -5.03 16.45
CA THR A 295 17.26 -4.73 17.73
C THR A 295 17.00 -6.00 18.55
N LEU A 296 16.58 -7.09 17.90
CA LEU A 296 16.36 -8.37 18.55
C LEU A 296 17.66 -9.03 19.01
N LEU A 297 18.76 -8.87 18.27
CA LEU A 297 20.10 -9.30 18.72
C LEU A 297 20.52 -8.56 20.03
N GLY A 298 20.30 -7.25 20.08
CA GLY A 298 20.50 -6.49 21.31
C GLY A 298 19.65 -6.99 22.48
N ALA A 299 18.38 -7.28 22.22
CA ALA A 299 17.46 -7.88 23.20
C ALA A 299 17.92 -9.26 23.66
N ALA A 300 18.40 -10.10 22.75
CA ALA A 300 18.92 -11.45 23.05
C ALA A 300 20.14 -11.39 23.99
N ILE A 301 21.08 -10.47 23.75
CA ILE A 301 22.24 -10.26 24.60
C ILE A 301 21.80 -9.75 25.99
N GLY A 302 20.84 -8.81 26.01
CA GLY A 302 20.25 -8.33 27.27
C GLY A 302 19.61 -9.44 28.09
N LEU A 303 18.80 -10.30 27.44
CA LEU A 303 18.16 -11.45 28.11
C LEU A 303 19.21 -12.46 28.59
N MET A 304 20.23 -12.75 27.78
CA MET A 304 21.31 -13.66 28.16
C MET A 304 22.03 -13.16 29.43
N ASN A 305 22.37 -11.87 29.51
CA ASN A 305 23.02 -11.28 30.67
C ASN A 305 22.14 -11.37 31.93
N ILE A 306 20.85 -11.09 31.79
CA ILE A 306 19.87 -11.16 32.87
C ILE A 306 19.72 -12.60 33.37
N MET A 307 19.65 -13.56 32.45
CA MET A 307 19.57 -14.98 32.80
C MET A 307 20.85 -15.47 33.51
N LEU A 308 22.04 -15.01 33.09
CA LEU A 308 23.30 -15.35 33.76
C LEU A 308 23.32 -14.84 35.25
N VAL A 309 22.89 -13.60 35.47
CA VAL A 309 22.76 -13.04 36.81
C VAL A 309 21.72 -13.83 37.61
N SER A 310 20.60 -14.20 37.03
CA SER A 310 19.57 -15.04 37.67
C SER A 310 20.10 -16.41 38.11
N VAL A 311 20.95 -17.04 37.26
CA VAL A 311 21.61 -18.31 37.59
C VAL A 311 22.54 -18.16 38.80
N THR A 312 23.35 -17.10 38.85
CA THR A 312 24.25 -16.85 40.00
C THR A 312 23.49 -16.55 41.31
N GLU A 313 22.42 -15.74 41.26
CA GLU A 313 21.56 -15.46 42.43
C GLU A 313 20.85 -16.72 42.96
N ARG A 314 20.55 -17.72 42.08
CA ARG A 314 19.84 -18.95 42.45
C ARG A 314 20.77 -20.18 42.54
N THR A 315 22.09 -19.98 42.66
CA THR A 315 23.06 -21.09 42.65
C THR A 315 22.75 -22.11 43.74
N ARG A 316 22.45 -21.63 44.97
CA ARG A 316 22.08 -22.49 46.12
C ARG A 316 20.79 -23.28 45.89
N GLU A 317 19.76 -22.65 45.32
CA GLU A 317 18.47 -23.28 44.98
C GLU A 317 18.67 -24.39 43.95
N ILE A 318 19.49 -24.15 42.89
CA ILE A 318 19.84 -25.13 41.87
C ILE A 318 20.60 -26.28 42.48
N GLY A 319 21.55 -26.00 43.40
CA GLY A 319 22.32 -27.00 44.14
C GLY A 319 21.43 -27.94 44.94
N VAL A 320 20.48 -27.40 45.73
CA VAL A 320 19.49 -28.18 46.48
C VAL A 320 18.67 -29.08 45.59
N ARG A 321 18.15 -28.56 44.47
CA ARG A 321 17.37 -29.38 43.52
C ARG A 321 18.19 -30.53 42.92
N LYS A 322 19.44 -30.28 42.60
CA LYS A 322 20.35 -31.35 42.08
C LYS A 322 20.71 -32.38 43.16
N ALA A 323 20.91 -31.94 44.40
CA ALA A 323 21.13 -32.85 45.52
C ALA A 323 19.92 -33.78 45.79
N LEU A 324 18.69 -33.25 45.53
CA LEU A 324 17.42 -33.99 45.56
C LEU A 324 17.15 -34.87 44.30
N GLY A 325 18.11 -34.97 43.35
CA GLY A 325 18.03 -35.87 42.20
C GLY A 325 17.58 -35.23 40.91
N ALA A 326 17.55 -33.90 40.78
CA ALA A 326 17.27 -33.26 39.51
C ALA A 326 18.39 -33.51 38.48
N THR A 327 18.06 -34.00 37.31
CA THR A 327 19.02 -34.26 36.21
C THR A 327 19.48 -32.94 35.56
N ARG A 328 20.68 -32.94 35.00
CA ARG A 328 21.21 -31.82 34.20
C ARG A 328 20.22 -31.35 33.13
N ARG A 329 19.54 -32.30 32.46
CA ARG A 329 18.54 -32.04 31.43
C ARG A 329 17.32 -31.30 31.99
N ASN A 330 16.87 -31.64 33.19
CA ASN A 330 15.72 -31.00 33.80
C ASN A 330 16.02 -29.55 34.13
N VAL A 331 17.20 -29.25 34.67
CA VAL A 331 17.65 -27.88 34.97
C VAL A 331 17.79 -27.07 33.68
N LEU A 332 18.42 -27.65 32.64
CA LEU A 332 18.57 -26.98 31.34
C LEU A 332 17.23 -26.64 30.73
N LEU A 333 16.29 -27.58 30.64
CA LEU A 333 14.96 -27.37 30.08
C LEU A 333 14.18 -26.32 30.88
N GLN A 334 14.30 -26.28 32.20
CA GLN A 334 13.63 -25.30 33.03
C GLN A 334 14.05 -23.87 32.66
N PHE A 335 15.35 -23.57 32.63
CA PHE A 335 15.85 -22.23 32.29
C PHE A 335 15.57 -21.87 30.83
N LEU A 336 15.60 -22.85 29.92
CA LEU A 336 15.27 -22.63 28.51
C LEU A 336 13.79 -22.24 28.33
N ILE A 337 12.88 -22.94 28.99
CA ILE A 337 11.45 -22.62 28.98
C ILE A 337 11.22 -21.23 29.60
N GLU A 338 11.91 -20.88 30.67
CA GLU A 338 11.82 -19.55 31.30
C GLU A 338 12.19 -18.44 30.30
N ALA A 339 13.30 -18.60 29.56
CA ALA A 339 13.71 -17.66 28.51
C ALA A 339 12.69 -17.55 27.37
N ILE A 340 12.17 -18.69 26.89
CA ILE A 340 11.16 -18.71 25.83
C ILE A 340 9.87 -18.03 26.27
N VAL A 341 9.41 -18.28 27.50
CA VAL A 341 8.18 -17.67 28.03
C VAL A 341 8.32 -16.14 28.12
N ILE A 342 9.46 -15.63 28.61
CA ILE A 342 9.73 -14.19 28.66
C ILE A 342 9.72 -13.61 27.24
N CYS A 343 10.39 -14.26 26.27
CA CYS A 343 10.39 -13.81 24.88
C CYS A 343 8.99 -13.82 24.26
N GLN A 344 8.19 -14.84 24.52
CA GLN A 344 6.83 -14.92 23.99
C GLN A 344 5.90 -13.86 24.58
N LEU A 345 5.97 -13.62 25.87
CA LEU A 345 5.18 -12.55 26.51
C LEU A 345 5.56 -11.16 25.97
N GLY A 346 6.87 -10.87 25.84
CA GLY A 346 7.35 -9.66 25.21
C GLY A 346 6.95 -9.59 23.72
N GLY A 347 7.03 -10.71 23.00
CA GLY A 347 6.63 -10.83 21.61
C GLY A 347 5.14 -10.56 21.39
N ILE A 348 4.26 -11.11 22.20
CA ILE A 348 2.80 -10.87 22.12
C ILE A 348 2.51 -9.37 22.34
N LEU A 349 3.10 -8.75 23.35
CA LEU A 349 2.96 -7.31 23.56
C LEU A 349 3.49 -6.51 22.38
N GLY A 350 4.66 -6.87 21.85
CA GLY A 350 5.26 -6.24 20.67
C GLY A 350 4.41 -6.38 19.43
N ILE A 351 3.83 -7.55 19.17
CA ILE A 351 2.91 -7.78 18.05
C ILE A 351 1.66 -6.91 18.17
N LEU A 352 1.02 -6.88 19.34
CA LEU A 352 -0.18 -6.06 19.57
C LEU A 352 0.11 -4.58 19.33
N LEU A 353 1.18 -4.06 19.91
CA LEU A 353 1.60 -2.67 19.75
C LEU A 353 2.05 -2.38 18.30
N GLY A 354 2.75 -3.32 17.65
CA GLY A 354 3.21 -3.20 16.27
C GLY A 354 2.06 -3.15 15.28
N VAL A 355 1.08 -4.04 15.41
CA VAL A 355 -0.14 -4.03 14.58
C VAL A 355 -0.93 -2.75 14.82
N ALA A 356 -1.08 -2.31 16.05
CA ALA A 356 -1.77 -1.06 16.37
C ALA A 356 -1.05 0.17 15.80
N ALA A 357 0.27 0.28 15.97
CA ALA A 357 1.07 1.37 15.43
C ALA A 357 1.09 1.38 13.89
N GLY A 358 1.29 0.21 13.25
CA GLY A 358 1.31 0.09 11.80
C GLY A 358 -0.03 0.47 11.15
N ASN A 359 -1.15 0.01 11.73
CA ASN A 359 -2.48 0.41 11.26
C ASN A 359 -2.80 1.87 11.60
N GLY A 360 -2.28 2.41 12.71
CA GLY A 360 -2.40 3.84 13.03
C GLY A 360 -1.79 4.72 11.96
N VAL A 361 -0.59 4.37 11.48
CA VAL A 361 0.04 5.05 10.33
C VAL A 361 -0.78 4.86 9.06
N ALA A 362 -1.28 3.65 8.79
CA ALA A 362 -2.11 3.36 7.62
C ALA A 362 -3.38 4.22 7.59
N ILE A 363 -4.11 4.31 8.69
CA ILE A 363 -5.32 5.14 8.80
C ILE A 363 -5.00 6.62 8.66
N ALA A 364 -3.90 7.11 9.26
CA ALA A 364 -3.47 8.50 9.12
C ALA A 364 -3.12 8.87 7.67
N THR A 365 -2.71 7.91 6.85
CA THR A 365 -2.42 8.08 5.41
C THR A 365 -3.60 7.75 4.50
N GLY A 366 -4.80 7.52 5.04
CA GLY A 366 -6.01 7.22 4.27
C GLY A 366 -6.10 5.74 3.81
N GLY A 367 -5.35 4.85 4.43
CA GLY A 367 -5.37 3.42 4.15
C GLY A 367 -6.37 2.62 4.99
N ASN A 368 -6.57 1.36 4.63
CA ASN A 368 -7.48 0.44 5.31
C ASN A 368 -6.76 -0.34 6.43
N PHE A 369 -7.54 -0.77 7.43
CA PHE A 369 -7.05 -1.64 8.50
C PHE A 369 -6.72 -3.04 7.95
N ILE A 370 -5.52 -3.55 8.24
CA ILE A 370 -5.06 -4.87 7.80
C ILE A 370 -4.47 -5.64 8.98
N VAL A 371 -4.77 -6.94 9.04
CA VAL A 371 -4.11 -7.87 9.97
C VAL A 371 -3.05 -8.66 9.21
N PRO A 372 -1.75 -8.43 9.47
CA PRO A 372 -0.66 -9.07 8.73
C PRO A 372 -0.32 -10.46 9.31
N TRP A 373 -1.15 -11.45 9.06
CA TRP A 373 -1.01 -12.81 9.62
C TRP A 373 0.36 -13.44 9.39
N LEU A 374 0.96 -13.19 8.22
CA LEU A 374 2.29 -13.70 7.88
C LEU A 374 3.36 -13.13 8.83
N TRP A 375 3.34 -11.83 9.10
CA TRP A 375 4.32 -11.19 9.96
C TRP A 375 4.10 -11.52 11.44
N ILE A 376 2.85 -11.72 11.85
CA ILE A 376 2.49 -12.19 13.20
C ILE A 376 3.07 -13.59 13.45
N SER A 377 2.86 -14.53 12.52
CA SER A 377 3.40 -15.88 12.64
C SER A 377 4.92 -15.91 12.61
N MET A 378 5.53 -15.11 11.74
CA MET A 378 6.98 -14.97 11.65
C MET A 378 7.58 -14.38 12.93
N ALA A 379 6.96 -13.35 13.50
CA ALA A 379 7.39 -12.75 14.78
C ALA A 379 7.34 -13.77 15.93
N PHE A 380 6.30 -14.62 15.97
CA PHE A 380 6.20 -15.69 16.95
C PHE A 380 7.35 -16.70 16.84
N VAL A 381 7.70 -17.11 15.63
CA VAL A 381 8.84 -18.02 15.37
C VAL A 381 10.16 -17.34 15.76
N VAL A 382 10.36 -16.09 15.37
CA VAL A 382 11.56 -15.32 15.70
C VAL A 382 11.72 -15.17 17.22
N CYS A 383 10.64 -14.87 17.95
CA CYS A 383 10.67 -14.83 19.42
C CYS A 383 11.10 -16.15 20.04
N THR A 384 10.63 -17.29 19.48
CA THR A 384 11.02 -18.60 19.95
C THR A 384 12.52 -18.85 19.73
N VAL A 385 13.02 -18.53 18.54
CA VAL A 385 14.44 -18.68 18.17
C VAL A 385 15.33 -17.78 19.06
N VAL A 386 14.95 -16.53 19.25
CA VAL A 386 15.68 -15.59 20.09
C VAL A 386 15.69 -16.08 21.54
N GLY A 387 14.55 -16.55 22.08
CA GLY A 387 14.47 -17.11 23.45
C GLY A 387 15.36 -18.36 23.62
N LEU A 388 15.39 -19.21 22.61
CA LEU A 388 16.24 -20.40 22.56
C LEU A 388 17.73 -20.05 22.56
N LEU A 389 18.15 -19.16 21.66
CA LEU A 389 19.56 -18.76 21.50
C LEU A 389 20.07 -18.00 22.76
N SER A 390 19.29 -17.05 23.25
CA SER A 390 19.66 -16.25 24.44
C SER A 390 19.63 -17.05 25.74
N GLY A 391 18.71 -18.04 25.86
CA GLY A 391 18.56 -18.88 27.04
C GLY A 391 19.53 -20.07 27.10
N LEU A 392 20.06 -20.53 25.95
CA LEU A 392 20.84 -21.75 25.87
C LEU A 392 22.14 -21.70 26.70
N TYR A 393 22.93 -20.67 26.56
CA TYR A 393 24.19 -20.52 27.29
C TYR A 393 23.98 -20.41 28.82
N PRO A 394 23.10 -19.56 29.36
CA PRO A 394 22.78 -19.53 30.79
C PRO A 394 22.25 -20.87 31.29
N ALA A 395 21.37 -21.53 30.55
CA ALA A 395 20.79 -22.81 30.92
C ALA A 395 21.86 -23.91 31.02
N MET A 396 22.82 -23.95 30.06
CA MET A 396 23.96 -24.89 30.14
C MET A 396 24.83 -24.62 31.36
N ARG A 397 25.09 -23.35 31.71
CA ARG A 397 25.88 -22.98 32.90
C ARG A 397 25.18 -23.41 34.18
N ALA A 398 23.86 -23.17 34.28
CA ALA A 398 23.05 -23.66 35.40
C ALA A 398 23.07 -25.21 35.53
N ALA A 399 22.98 -25.90 34.39
CA ALA A 399 23.02 -27.35 34.33
C ALA A 399 24.40 -27.92 34.67
N ALA A 400 25.49 -27.18 34.55
CA ALA A 400 26.85 -27.61 34.87
C ALA A 400 27.25 -27.39 36.34
N LEU A 401 26.49 -26.62 37.11
CA LEU A 401 26.83 -26.37 38.55
C LEU A 401 26.97 -27.66 39.36
N ASP A 402 28.00 -27.72 40.19
CA ASP A 402 28.21 -28.83 41.14
C ASP A 402 27.31 -28.63 42.40
N PRO A 403 26.54 -29.66 42.83
CA PRO A 403 25.69 -29.56 43.99
C PRO A 403 26.47 -29.24 45.28
N ILE A 404 27.68 -29.77 45.45
CA ILE A 404 28.48 -29.60 46.67
C ILE A 404 29.00 -28.15 46.75
N GLU A 405 29.56 -27.65 45.67
CA GLU A 405 30.05 -26.27 45.57
C GLU A 405 28.90 -25.26 45.69
N SER A 406 27.75 -25.57 45.07
CA SER A 406 26.57 -24.70 45.10
C SER A 406 25.95 -24.55 46.51
N LEU A 407 26.05 -25.54 47.36
CA LEU A 407 25.57 -25.49 48.75
C LEU A 407 26.53 -24.77 49.69
N ARG A 408 27.79 -24.60 49.28
CA ARG A 408 28.83 -23.88 50.04
C ARG A 408 28.90 -22.39 49.70
N TYR A 409 28.18 -22.01 48.67
CA TYR A 409 28.11 -20.59 48.21
C TYR A 409 27.23 -19.80 49.19
N GLU A 410 27.83 -18.81 49.89
CA GLU A 410 27.11 -17.80 50.70
C GLU A 410 26.54 -16.68 49.84
#